data_8803c29d3e87749eedc00a8115ce41f9
#
_entry.id   8803c29d3e87749eedc00a8115ce41f9
#
_cell.length_a   1.000
_cell.length_b   1.000
_cell.length_c   1.000
_cell.angle_alpha   90.00
_cell.angle_beta   90.00
_cell.angle_gamma   90.00
#
_symmetry.space_group_name_H-M   'P 1'
#
loop_
_entity.id
_entity.type
_entity.pdbx_description
1 polymer ?
#
loop_
_entity_poly.entity_id
_entity_poly.type
_entity_poly.pdbx_seq_one_letter_code
_entity_poly.pdbx_strand_id
1 'polypeptide(L)'
;MNNELIKFLNENFYNVEVINRKSYNVFNFGKRIKNKYNDNKYEYFINNFGNSYIFCAQKDCVDINIDNEIYINREFNNVDDLIKFIKNDIIK
;
A
#
# COMPACT_ATOMS: atom_id res chain seq x y z
N MET A 1 1.57 -16.66 2.75
CA MET A 1 0.81 -15.40 2.75
C MET A 1 1.00 -14.70 4.09
N ASN A 2 1.18 -13.40 4.09
CA ASN A 2 1.49 -12.68 5.32
C ASN A 2 0.22 -12.19 6.02
N ASN A 3 -0.27 -12.99 6.98
CA ASN A 3 -1.51 -12.69 7.68
C ASN A 3 -1.42 -11.43 8.55
N GLU A 4 -0.25 -11.14 9.08
CA GLU A 4 -0.02 -9.95 9.89
C GLU A 4 -0.19 -8.68 9.05
N LEU A 5 0.36 -8.66 7.85
CA LEU A 5 0.24 -7.52 6.94
C LEU A 5 -1.21 -7.31 6.51
N ILE A 6 -1.89 -8.38 6.14
CA ILE A 6 -3.30 -8.31 5.72
C ILE A 6 -4.16 -7.78 6.86
N LYS A 7 -3.96 -8.28 8.06
CA LYS A 7 -4.70 -7.83 9.24
C LYS A 7 -4.46 -6.34 9.50
N PHE A 8 -3.20 -5.92 9.47
CA PHE A 8 -2.84 -4.52 9.67
C PHE A 8 -3.49 -3.62 8.63
N LEU A 9 -3.44 -3.99 7.35
CA LEU A 9 -4.04 -3.19 6.30
C LEU A 9 -5.55 -3.09 6.44
N ASN A 10 -6.23 -4.20 6.75
CA ASN A 10 -7.68 -4.19 6.93
C ASN A 10 -8.11 -3.39 8.15
N GLU A 11 -7.30 -3.32 9.19
CA GLU A 11 -7.60 -2.53 10.38
C GLU A 11 -7.49 -1.02 10.14
N ASN A 12 -6.68 -0.61 9.17
CA ASN A 12 -6.33 0.79 8.96
C ASN A 12 -6.85 1.40 7.67
N PHE A 13 -7.18 0.58 6.68
CA PHE A 13 -7.62 1.06 5.37
C PHE A 13 -8.92 0.40 4.95
N TYR A 14 -9.65 1.08 4.06
CA TYR A 14 -10.82 0.51 3.39
C TYR A 14 -10.40 -0.09 2.05
N ASN A 15 -11.19 -1.06 1.58
CA ASN A 15 -11.07 -1.62 0.23
C ASN A 15 -9.69 -2.23 -0.06
N VAL A 16 -9.17 -2.98 0.89
CA VAL A 16 -7.92 -3.71 0.71
C VAL A 16 -8.16 -4.91 -0.20
N GLU A 17 -7.42 -4.98 -1.29
CA GLU A 17 -7.49 -6.09 -2.24
C GLU A 17 -6.15 -6.82 -2.28
N VAL A 18 -6.21 -8.14 -2.40
CA VAL A 18 -5.03 -8.96 -2.61
C VAL A 18 -5.13 -9.56 -3.99
N ILE A 19 -4.17 -9.22 -4.84
CA ILE A 19 -4.12 -9.70 -6.22
C ILE A 19 -2.99 -10.73 -6.31
N ASN A 20 -3.34 -11.97 -6.61
CA ASN A 20 -2.35 -13.02 -6.75
C ASN A 20 -1.79 -13.01 -8.17
N ARG A 21 -0.48 -12.82 -8.27
CA ARG A 21 0.26 -12.94 -9.52
C ARG A 21 1.03 -14.27 -9.52
N LYS A 22 1.62 -14.60 -10.65
CA LYS A 22 2.26 -15.90 -10.85
C LYS A 22 3.42 -16.15 -9.87
N SER A 23 4.21 -15.14 -9.56
CA SER A 23 5.38 -15.26 -8.70
C SER A 23 5.39 -14.32 -7.50
N TYR A 24 4.33 -13.52 -7.33
CA TYR A 24 4.23 -12.56 -6.22
C TYR A 24 2.78 -12.16 -6.00
N ASN A 25 2.53 -11.48 -4.88
CA ASN A 25 1.21 -10.93 -4.57
C ASN A 25 1.28 -9.41 -4.55
N VAL A 26 0.19 -8.76 -4.93
CA VAL A 26 0.04 -7.32 -4.83
C VAL A 26 -1.06 -7.01 -3.84
N PHE A 27 -0.74 -6.21 -2.83
CA PHE A 27 -1.74 -5.63 -1.94
C PHE A 27 -2.07 -4.24 -2.45
N ASN A 28 -3.31 -4.05 -2.86
CA ASN A 28 -3.80 -2.76 -3.31
C ASN A 28 -4.73 -2.20 -2.23
N PHE A 29 -4.41 -1.04 -1.71
CA PHE A 29 -5.26 -0.39 -0.72
C PHE A 29 -5.33 1.10 -1.02
N GLY A 30 -6.49 1.62 -0.73
CA GLY A 30 -6.83 2.85 -1.36
C GLY A 30 -6.71 4.08 -0.53
N LYS A 31 -7.48 5.01 -0.95
CA LYS A 31 -7.46 6.41 -0.56
C LYS A 31 -7.96 6.68 0.85
N ARG A 32 -8.73 5.76 1.43
CA ARG A 32 -9.39 6.03 2.72
C ARG A 32 -8.72 5.28 3.85
N ILE A 33 -8.26 6.05 4.82
CA ILE A 33 -7.73 5.55 6.08
C ILE A 33 -8.86 5.55 7.10
N LYS A 34 -9.05 4.45 7.81
CA LYS A 34 -10.05 4.36 8.86
C LYS A 34 -9.75 5.39 9.95
N ASN A 35 -10.81 5.98 10.48
CA ASN A 35 -10.76 7.00 11.54
C ASN A 35 -10.09 8.31 11.12
N LYS A 36 -10.06 8.59 9.81
CA LYS A 36 -9.61 9.87 9.28
C LYS A 36 -10.73 10.50 8.46
N TYR A 37 -10.79 11.83 8.48
CA TYR A 37 -11.85 12.56 7.77
C TYR A 37 -11.57 12.73 6.29
N ASN A 38 -10.31 12.82 5.92
CA ASN A 38 -9.93 13.11 4.54
C ASN A 38 -9.39 11.86 3.86
N ASP A 39 -9.72 11.71 2.58
CA ASP A 39 -9.14 10.66 1.75
C ASP A 39 -7.68 10.99 1.44
N ASN A 40 -6.89 9.96 1.27
CA ASN A 40 -5.53 10.12 0.77
C ASN A 40 -5.56 10.55 -0.69
N LYS A 41 -4.54 11.32 -1.08
CA LYS A 41 -4.35 11.71 -2.48
C LYS A 41 -3.78 10.58 -3.33
N TYR A 42 -3.34 9.51 -2.70
CA TYR A 42 -2.60 8.45 -3.37
C TYR A 42 -3.27 7.10 -3.18
N GLU A 43 -3.11 6.25 -4.17
CA GLU A 43 -3.36 4.83 -4.05
C GLU A 43 -2.06 4.14 -3.67
N TYR A 44 -2.16 3.10 -2.86
CA TYR A 44 -0.99 2.40 -2.34
C TYR A 44 -0.97 0.97 -2.84
N PHE A 45 0.23 0.51 -3.16
CA PHE A 45 0.47 -0.85 -3.61
C PHE A 45 1.66 -1.42 -2.86
N ILE A 46 1.55 -2.66 -2.45
CA ILE A 46 2.68 -3.39 -1.90
C ILE A 46 2.88 -4.63 -2.75
N ASN A 47 4.04 -4.74 -3.38
CA ASN A 47 4.43 -5.95 -4.10
C ASN A 47 5.15 -6.86 -3.12
N ASN A 48 4.55 -8.03 -2.84
CA ASN A 48 5.09 -9.02 -1.91
C ASN A 48 5.78 -10.12 -2.71
N PHE A 49 7.11 -10.18 -2.63
CA PHE A 49 7.92 -11.20 -3.30
C PHE A 49 8.35 -12.32 -2.36
N GLY A 50 7.80 -12.35 -1.15
CA GLY A 50 8.10 -13.36 -0.15
C GLY A 50 9.24 -12.96 0.78
N ASN A 51 10.38 -12.58 0.24
CA ASN A 51 11.55 -12.14 1.00
C ASN A 51 11.80 -10.63 0.93
N SER A 52 11.01 -9.92 0.15
CA SER A 52 11.06 -8.47 0.08
C SER A 52 9.69 -7.90 -0.25
N TYR A 53 9.49 -6.65 0.14
CA TYR A 53 8.25 -5.93 -0.06
C TYR A 53 8.58 -4.59 -0.67
N ILE A 54 7.92 -4.24 -1.78
CA ILE A 54 8.10 -2.93 -2.40
C ILE A 54 6.81 -2.13 -2.19
N PHE A 55 6.93 -1.05 -1.45
CA PHE A 55 5.81 -0.14 -1.19
C PHE A 55 5.82 0.98 -2.22
N CYS A 56 4.70 1.14 -2.92
CA CYS A 56 4.51 2.18 -3.92
C CYS A 56 3.30 3.03 -3.58
N ALA A 57 3.41 4.33 -3.80
CA ALA A 57 2.27 5.24 -3.75
C ALA A 57 2.17 5.96 -5.09
N GLN A 58 1.00 5.91 -5.70
CA GLN A 58 0.71 6.60 -6.94
C GLN A 58 -0.35 7.66 -6.70
N LYS A 59 -0.15 8.81 -7.33
CA LYS A 59 -1.17 9.85 -7.30
C LYS A 59 -2.41 9.35 -8.05
N ASP A 60 -3.57 9.63 -7.48
CA ASP A 60 -4.83 9.30 -8.14
C ASP A 60 -4.99 10.16 -9.40
N CYS A 61 -4.83 9.52 -10.55
CA CYS A 61 -5.01 10.20 -11.82
C CYS A 61 -6.46 10.09 -12.28
N VAL A 62 -7.20 11.16 -12.05
CA VAL A 62 -8.52 11.32 -12.64
C VAL A 62 -8.39 11.66 -14.13
N ASP A 63 -7.28 12.23 -14.52
CA ASP A 63 -7.01 12.64 -15.90
C ASP A 63 -6.06 11.65 -16.58
N ILE A 64 -6.56 10.99 -17.62
CA ILE A 64 -5.80 10.00 -18.39
C ILE A 64 -4.63 10.58 -19.17
N ASN A 65 -4.56 11.90 -19.29
CA ASN A 65 -3.48 12.58 -19.99
C ASN A 65 -2.28 12.91 -19.09
N ILE A 66 -2.40 12.64 -17.80
CA ILE A 66 -1.32 12.85 -16.84
C ILE A 66 -0.70 11.50 -16.52
N ASP A 67 0.60 11.38 -16.72
CA ASP A 67 1.33 10.17 -16.35
C ASP A 67 1.17 9.91 -14.86
N ASN A 68 0.98 8.64 -14.49
CA ASN A 68 0.91 8.24 -13.10
C ASN A 68 2.25 8.50 -12.42
N GLU A 69 2.32 9.57 -11.63
CA GLU A 69 3.52 9.85 -10.86
C GLU A 69 3.64 8.89 -9.70
N ILE A 70 4.74 8.15 -9.67
CA ILE A 70 5.08 7.34 -8.52
C ILE A 70 5.67 8.27 -7.47
N TYR A 71 4.94 8.45 -6.39
CA TYR A 71 5.36 9.35 -5.31
C TYR A 71 6.34 8.69 -4.35
N ILE A 72 6.10 7.43 -4.02
CA ILE A 72 6.94 6.66 -3.11
C ILE A 72 7.23 5.31 -3.77
N ASN A 73 8.50 4.89 -3.70
CA ASN A 73 8.92 3.57 -4.10
C ASN A 73 10.03 3.14 -3.14
N ARG A 74 9.68 2.29 -2.15
CA ARG A 74 10.62 1.85 -1.13
C ARG A 74 10.56 0.35 -0.93
N GLU A 75 11.74 -0.24 -0.77
CA GLU A 75 11.87 -1.66 -0.51
C GLU A 75 12.11 -1.92 0.96
N PHE A 76 11.47 -2.97 1.47
CA PHE A 76 11.62 -3.46 2.84
C PHE A 76 11.93 -4.95 2.81
N ASN A 77 12.80 -5.39 3.68
CA ASN A 77 13.19 -6.80 3.75
C ASN A 77 12.34 -7.63 4.72
N ASN A 78 11.54 -6.95 5.54
CA ASN A 78 10.65 -7.63 6.47
C ASN A 78 9.37 -6.82 6.69
N VAL A 79 8.35 -7.50 7.20
CA VAL A 79 7.03 -6.92 7.42
C VAL A 79 7.04 -5.88 8.54
N ASP A 80 7.84 -6.11 9.58
CA ASP A 80 7.85 -5.20 10.72
C ASP A 80 8.30 -3.79 10.32
N ASP A 81 9.34 -3.70 9.50
CA ASP A 81 9.83 -2.42 9.00
C ASP A 81 8.82 -1.75 8.07
N LEU A 82 8.16 -2.53 7.23
CA LEU A 82 7.10 -2.03 6.34
C LEU A 82 5.93 -1.46 7.15
N ILE A 83 5.46 -2.18 8.15
CA ILE A 83 4.37 -1.72 9.02
C ILE A 83 4.76 -0.45 9.77
N LYS A 84 5.97 -0.39 10.30
CA LYS A 84 6.49 0.81 10.95
C LYS A 84 6.46 2.01 10.02
N PHE A 85 6.93 1.83 8.80
CA PHE A 85 6.90 2.90 7.80
C PHE A 85 5.48 3.40 7.55
N ILE A 86 4.54 2.48 7.36
CA ILE A 86 3.15 2.85 7.11
C ILE A 86 2.56 3.62 8.28
N LYS A 87 2.81 3.16 9.51
CA LYS A 87 2.32 3.84 10.72
C LYS A 87 2.89 5.25 10.86
N ASN A 88 4.18 5.42 10.60
CA ASN A 88 4.88 6.67 10.89
C ASN A 88 4.73 7.69 9.77
N ASP A 89 4.67 7.25 8.52
CA ASP A 89 4.75 8.14 7.37
C ASP A 89 3.45 8.24 6.57
N ILE A 90 2.60 7.24 6.66
CA ILE A 90 1.36 7.19 5.87
C ILE A 90 0.14 7.50 6.73
N ILE A 91 -0.02 6.76 7.82
CA ILE A 91 -1.23 6.90 8.66
C ILE A 91 -1.16 8.15 9.55
N LYS A 92 -0.03 8.38 10.16
CA LYS A 92 0.21 9.52 11.10
C LYS A 92 -0.94 9.81 12.04
#